data_5076b70183921b69640d9aca96af16d4
#
_entry.id   5076b70183921b69640d9aca96af16d4
#
_cell.length_a   1.000
_cell.length_b   1.000
_cell.length_c   1.000
_cell.angle_alpha   90.00
_cell.angle_beta   90.00
_cell.angle_gamma   90.00
#
_symmetry.space_group_name_H-M   'P 1'
#
loop_
_entity.id
_entity.type
_entity.pdbx_description
1 polymer ?
#
loop_
_entity_poly.entity_id
_entity_poly.type
_entity_poly.pdbx_seq_one_letter_code
_entity_poly.pdbx_strand_id
1 'polypeptide(L)'
;MASETALFFPPKQQPLLIRLVQSVSYLVLQRLYRCGLVVSDDDVAKLRAIAGARVVYVCNHPTMEDGMVLFSLAARVGQLWHYIVAKESFKGLQGRFLQWMGCYSIRRGLGDRASIAQTLSLLKESQAQVVIFPEGGCSYQNDTVMPFRSGAIQMPLQVVAQLTKKDPDVDLYVVPISLKYRYTQPMTVIIEETLQGLERTLGIIPTEPEDFYQRLLAIASLVITRIETEFGITADTEQSWNQRIDQLRHHGIAQCEQQLNLQPNGAPIRERVYKIQALLESEEPKTVAEDDALYWTTVRLLNFDAIYDGYVAADPTPERFLDTLMRLEREVYQVEHIKPKAHRQAIFRVGEPINLKHYVKDFRQDKASTVERLTEQLRATVQENLSR
;
A
#
# COMPACT_ATOMS: atom_id res chain seq x y z
N MET A 1 33.56 13.28 1.83
CA MET A 1 32.42 14.20 1.97
C MET A 1 31.18 13.30 2.12
N ALA A 2 30.75 13.04 3.35
CA ALA A 2 29.52 12.33 3.65
C ALA A 2 28.38 13.21 3.14
N SER A 3 27.57 12.70 2.21
CA SER A 3 26.33 13.37 1.81
C SER A 3 25.41 13.37 3.02
N GLU A 4 25.12 14.54 3.59
CA GLU A 4 23.98 14.72 4.47
C GLU A 4 22.80 13.98 3.84
N THR A 5 22.29 12.96 4.53
CA THR A 5 21.11 12.22 4.09
C THR A 5 19.97 13.22 4.04
N ALA A 6 19.60 13.67 2.86
CA ALA A 6 18.54 14.64 2.68
C ALA A 6 17.27 14.12 3.38
N LEU A 7 16.70 14.90 4.30
CA LEU A 7 15.51 14.54 5.07
C LEU A 7 14.27 14.44 4.20
N PHE A 8 14.25 15.10 3.05
CA PHE A 8 13.12 15.16 2.12
C PHE A 8 13.60 15.31 0.67
N PHE A 9 12.94 14.61 -0.25
CA PHE A 9 13.17 14.65 -1.68
C PHE A 9 11.96 15.26 -2.39
N PRO A 10 12.02 16.56 -2.81
CA PRO A 10 10.92 17.22 -3.52
C PRO A 10 10.77 16.70 -4.96
N PRO A 11 9.59 16.83 -5.58
CA PRO A 11 9.41 16.51 -6.99
C PRO A 11 10.18 17.49 -7.87
N LYS A 12 10.76 16.99 -8.98
CA LYS A 12 11.47 17.76 -9.99
C LYS A 12 10.94 17.37 -11.37
N GLN A 13 9.62 17.41 -11.51
CA GLN A 13 8.91 16.88 -12.65
C GLN A 13 9.48 17.36 -13.98
N GLN A 14 9.81 16.42 -14.90
CA GLN A 14 10.35 16.67 -16.22
C GLN A 14 9.33 16.22 -17.29
N PRO A 15 8.44 17.09 -17.76
CA PRO A 15 7.29 16.68 -18.61
C PRO A 15 7.68 15.91 -19.87
N LEU A 16 8.72 16.35 -20.59
CA LEU A 16 9.17 15.67 -21.81
C LEU A 16 9.72 14.26 -21.51
N LEU A 17 10.52 14.13 -20.44
CA LEU A 17 11.05 12.84 -20.03
C LEU A 17 9.92 11.91 -19.59
N ILE A 18 8.94 12.43 -18.82
CA ILE A 18 7.77 11.64 -18.41
C ILE A 18 7.02 11.14 -19.63
N ARG A 19 6.75 11.97 -20.62
CA ARG A 19 6.09 11.55 -21.86
C ARG A 19 6.85 10.46 -22.60
N LEU A 20 8.16 10.58 -22.67
CA LEU A 20 9.03 9.53 -23.23
C LEU A 20 8.90 8.22 -22.46
N VAL A 21 8.99 8.26 -21.13
CA VAL A 21 8.82 7.06 -20.29
C VAL A 21 7.39 6.50 -20.40
N GLN A 22 6.38 7.36 -20.44
CA GLN A 22 4.99 6.95 -20.64
C GLN A 22 4.78 6.21 -21.96
N SER A 23 5.45 6.61 -23.05
CA SER A 23 5.30 5.96 -24.35
C SER A 23 5.74 4.48 -24.35
N VAL A 24 6.65 4.10 -23.46
CA VAL A 24 7.14 2.73 -23.30
C VAL A 24 6.60 2.02 -22.04
N SER A 25 5.85 2.72 -21.20
CA SER A 25 5.42 2.23 -19.89
C SER A 25 4.59 0.93 -19.97
N TYR A 26 3.74 0.81 -21.00
CA TYR A 26 2.94 -0.39 -21.21
C TYR A 26 3.81 -1.62 -21.53
N LEU A 27 4.85 -1.45 -22.35
CA LEU A 27 5.80 -2.53 -22.65
C LEU A 27 6.59 -2.94 -21.39
N VAL A 28 7.04 -1.96 -20.62
CA VAL A 28 7.73 -2.19 -19.34
C VAL A 28 6.82 -2.94 -18.36
N LEU A 29 5.55 -2.50 -18.25
CA LEU A 29 4.56 -3.14 -17.39
C LEU A 29 4.36 -4.62 -17.77
N GLN A 30 4.19 -4.92 -19.07
CA GLN A 30 3.98 -6.27 -19.55
C GLN A 30 5.22 -7.17 -19.36
N ARG A 31 6.41 -6.67 -19.70
CA ARG A 31 7.64 -7.50 -19.75
C ARG A 31 8.32 -7.65 -18.40
N LEU A 32 8.44 -6.57 -17.62
CA LEU A 32 9.14 -6.59 -16.35
C LEU A 32 8.22 -6.92 -15.17
N TYR A 33 6.99 -6.42 -15.21
CA TYR A 33 6.03 -6.60 -14.12
C TYR A 33 4.98 -7.69 -14.38
N ARG A 34 5.05 -8.35 -15.55
CA ARG A 34 4.09 -9.39 -15.97
C ARG A 34 2.64 -8.96 -15.75
N CYS A 35 2.34 -7.71 -16.15
CA CYS A 35 1.06 -7.10 -15.86
C CYS A 35 0.50 -6.37 -17.09
N GLY A 36 -0.75 -6.65 -17.43
CA GLY A 36 -1.53 -5.88 -18.39
C GLY A 36 -2.38 -4.82 -17.70
N LEU A 37 -2.76 -3.76 -18.40
CA LEU A 37 -3.65 -2.71 -17.91
C LEU A 37 -5.04 -2.89 -18.49
N VAL A 38 -6.07 -2.91 -17.65
CA VAL A 38 -7.48 -2.93 -18.03
C VAL A 38 -8.20 -1.77 -17.36
N VAL A 39 -8.80 -0.91 -18.16
CA VAL A 39 -9.64 0.22 -17.74
C VAL A 39 -10.69 0.46 -18.80
N SER A 40 -11.93 0.71 -18.40
CA SER A 40 -13.03 0.99 -19.34
C SER A 40 -12.86 2.35 -20.01
N ASP A 41 -13.40 2.51 -21.21
CA ASP A 41 -13.38 3.81 -21.88
C ASP A 41 -14.19 4.85 -21.11
N ASP A 42 -15.27 4.46 -20.43
CA ASP A 42 -16.03 5.33 -19.53
C ASP A 42 -15.20 5.85 -18.37
N ASP A 43 -14.41 4.97 -17.72
CA ASP A 43 -13.52 5.38 -16.65
C ASP A 43 -12.39 6.30 -17.14
N VAL A 44 -11.85 6.04 -18.33
CA VAL A 44 -10.91 6.94 -19.00
C VAL A 44 -11.56 8.30 -19.29
N ALA A 45 -12.81 8.32 -19.77
CA ALA A 45 -13.54 9.55 -20.03
C ALA A 45 -13.79 10.37 -18.74
N LYS A 46 -14.16 9.72 -17.62
CA LYS A 46 -14.30 10.38 -16.30
C LYS A 46 -13.00 11.07 -15.88
N LEU A 47 -11.86 10.39 -15.98
CA LEU A 47 -10.55 10.97 -15.64
C LEU A 47 -10.16 12.12 -16.56
N ARG A 48 -10.46 12.03 -17.86
CA ARG A 48 -10.17 13.09 -18.84
C ARG A 48 -11.05 14.33 -18.63
N ALA A 49 -12.30 14.15 -18.20
CA ALA A 49 -13.23 15.25 -17.97
C ALA A 49 -12.74 16.24 -16.91
N ILE A 50 -11.92 15.78 -15.96
CA ILE A 50 -11.36 16.59 -14.87
C ILE A 50 -9.87 16.88 -15.04
N ALA A 51 -9.28 16.62 -16.21
CA ALA A 51 -7.84 16.75 -16.46
C ALA A 51 -7.29 18.16 -16.22
N GLY A 52 -8.11 19.19 -16.42
CA GLY A 52 -7.76 20.60 -16.18
C GLY A 52 -7.96 21.09 -14.75
N ALA A 53 -8.46 20.27 -13.87
CA ALA A 53 -8.73 20.61 -12.48
C ALA A 53 -7.63 20.13 -11.52
N ARG A 54 -7.72 20.57 -10.27
CA ARG A 54 -6.96 20.00 -9.13
C ARG A 54 -7.59 18.67 -8.75
N VAL A 55 -6.80 17.60 -8.74
CA VAL A 55 -7.30 16.26 -8.46
C VAL A 55 -6.40 15.53 -7.47
N VAL A 56 -7.02 14.89 -6.49
CA VAL A 56 -6.40 13.86 -5.66
C VAL A 56 -6.99 12.51 -6.04
N TYR A 57 -6.17 11.63 -6.57
CA TYR A 57 -6.53 10.24 -6.84
C TYR A 57 -6.26 9.41 -5.60
N VAL A 58 -7.30 8.77 -5.07
CA VAL A 58 -7.23 7.92 -3.87
C VAL A 58 -7.41 6.49 -4.30
N CYS A 59 -6.36 5.66 -4.14
CA CYS A 59 -6.32 4.28 -4.61
C CYS A 59 -5.96 3.32 -3.48
N ASN A 60 -6.54 2.11 -3.46
CA ASN A 60 -6.06 1.01 -2.63
C ASN A 60 -4.65 0.57 -3.08
N HIS A 61 -3.94 -0.13 -2.20
CA HIS A 61 -2.52 -0.44 -2.40
C HIS A 61 -2.22 -1.94 -2.20
N PRO A 62 -2.70 -2.81 -3.12
CA PRO A 62 -2.52 -4.25 -2.96
C PRO A 62 -1.09 -4.74 -3.14
N THR A 63 -0.25 -4.07 -3.94
CA THR A 63 1.10 -4.54 -4.23
C THR A 63 2.15 -3.42 -4.32
N MET A 64 3.44 -3.79 -4.31
CA MET A 64 4.53 -2.81 -4.45
C MET A 64 4.60 -2.17 -5.86
N GLU A 65 4.05 -2.83 -6.88
CA GLU A 65 4.08 -2.38 -8.27
C GLU A 65 3.01 -1.33 -8.61
N ASP A 66 2.07 -1.05 -7.73
CA ASP A 66 0.90 -0.21 -7.98
C ASP A 66 1.27 1.20 -8.47
N GLY A 67 2.37 1.75 -8.00
CA GLY A 67 2.89 3.04 -8.49
C GLY A 67 3.18 3.02 -9.99
N MET A 68 3.78 1.92 -10.51
CA MET A 68 4.06 1.76 -11.94
C MET A 68 2.79 1.52 -12.74
N VAL A 69 1.85 0.79 -12.17
CA VAL A 69 0.54 0.51 -12.80
C VAL A 69 -0.27 1.81 -12.93
N LEU A 70 -0.32 2.64 -11.87
CA LEU A 70 -0.94 3.97 -11.90
C LEU A 70 -0.20 4.95 -12.83
N PHE A 71 1.12 4.86 -12.95
CA PHE A 71 1.87 5.63 -13.94
C PHE A 71 1.45 5.26 -15.37
N SER A 72 1.20 3.98 -15.64
CA SER A 72 0.70 3.52 -16.94
C SER A 72 -0.77 3.94 -17.18
N LEU A 73 -1.59 4.03 -16.12
CA LEU A 73 -2.93 4.62 -16.21
C LEU A 73 -2.85 6.12 -16.55
N ALA A 74 -1.95 6.88 -15.90
CA ALA A 74 -1.70 8.29 -16.22
C ALA A 74 -1.29 8.47 -17.68
N ALA A 75 -0.47 7.55 -18.23
CA ALA A 75 -0.12 7.51 -19.65
C ALA A 75 -1.35 7.30 -20.54
N ARG A 76 -2.23 6.35 -20.19
CA ARG A 76 -3.47 6.03 -20.93
C ARG A 76 -4.44 7.21 -21.00
N VAL A 77 -4.55 7.99 -19.91
CA VAL A 77 -5.41 9.18 -19.87
C VAL A 77 -4.72 10.44 -20.41
N GLY A 78 -3.41 10.38 -20.66
CA GLY A 78 -2.64 11.49 -21.22
C GLY A 78 -2.31 12.57 -20.19
N GLN A 79 -2.10 12.23 -18.92
CA GLN A 79 -1.87 13.18 -17.82
C GLN A 79 -0.49 13.00 -17.18
N LEU A 80 -0.07 13.99 -16.41
CA LEU A 80 1.16 13.97 -15.61
C LEU A 80 0.77 14.04 -14.13
N TRP A 81 0.98 12.96 -13.41
CA TRP A 81 0.62 12.87 -11.99
C TRP A 81 1.83 12.98 -11.09
N HIS A 82 1.62 13.45 -9.88
CA HIS A 82 2.57 13.40 -8.78
C HIS A 82 2.28 12.19 -7.89
N TYR A 83 3.34 11.59 -7.32
CA TYR A 83 3.23 10.40 -6.50
C TYR A 83 3.95 10.59 -5.17
N ILE A 84 3.31 10.17 -4.08
CA ILE A 84 3.95 10.09 -2.76
C ILE A 84 4.60 8.71 -2.66
N VAL A 85 5.91 8.69 -2.45
CA VAL A 85 6.71 7.45 -2.42
C VAL A 85 7.54 7.41 -1.15
N ALA A 86 7.67 6.24 -0.55
CA ALA A 86 8.46 6.02 0.65
C ALA A 86 9.91 6.50 0.46
N LYS A 87 10.47 7.20 1.48
CA LYS A 87 11.79 7.83 1.42
C LYS A 87 12.90 6.85 1.04
N GLU A 88 12.79 5.61 1.47
CA GLU A 88 13.73 4.51 1.27
C GLU A 88 13.98 4.22 -0.23
N SER A 89 13.02 4.57 -1.08
CA SER A 89 13.14 4.42 -2.55
C SER A 89 14.03 5.48 -3.21
N PHE A 90 14.37 6.58 -2.50
CA PHE A 90 15.12 7.71 -3.07
C PHE A 90 16.64 7.55 -2.91
N LYS A 91 17.19 6.39 -3.31
CA LYS A 91 18.64 6.13 -3.26
C LYS A 91 19.31 6.38 -4.62
N GLY A 92 20.44 7.07 -4.62
CA GLY A 92 21.31 7.25 -5.79
C GLY A 92 20.60 7.79 -7.05
N LEU A 93 20.86 7.15 -8.19
CA LEU A 93 20.27 7.54 -9.48
C LEU A 93 18.76 7.23 -9.55
N GLN A 94 18.30 6.17 -8.90
CA GLN A 94 16.89 5.84 -8.81
C GLN A 94 16.10 6.97 -8.14
N GLY A 95 16.61 7.52 -7.04
CA GLY A 95 15.94 8.63 -6.37
C GLY A 95 15.83 9.89 -7.25
N ARG A 96 16.86 10.20 -8.05
CA ARG A 96 16.79 11.30 -9.03
C ARG A 96 15.76 11.04 -10.11
N PHE A 97 15.73 9.81 -10.63
CA PHE A 97 14.74 9.39 -11.63
C PHE A 97 13.31 9.53 -11.08
N LEU A 98 13.04 9.06 -9.86
CA LEU A 98 11.74 9.23 -9.23
C LEU A 98 11.33 10.71 -9.11
N GLN A 99 12.26 11.60 -8.70
CA GLN A 99 11.98 13.03 -8.66
C GLN A 99 11.62 13.60 -10.05
N TRP A 100 12.31 13.17 -11.11
CA TRP A 100 12.00 13.58 -12.50
C TRP A 100 10.65 13.08 -12.98
N MET A 101 10.18 11.92 -12.47
CA MET A 101 8.84 11.37 -12.73
C MET A 101 7.74 12.06 -11.92
N GLY A 102 8.05 13.10 -11.13
CA GLY A 102 7.07 13.80 -10.31
C GLY A 102 6.83 13.19 -8.93
N CYS A 103 7.65 12.21 -8.53
CA CYS A 103 7.57 11.61 -7.20
C CYS A 103 8.22 12.52 -6.15
N TYR A 104 7.67 12.49 -4.93
CA TYR A 104 8.29 13.10 -3.75
C TYR A 104 8.19 12.16 -2.55
N SER A 105 9.15 12.34 -1.62
CA SER A 105 9.30 11.39 -0.54
C SER A 105 8.35 11.62 0.62
N ILE A 106 8.03 10.53 1.34
CA ILE A 106 7.38 10.55 2.65
C ILE A 106 8.11 9.60 3.61
N ARG A 107 8.32 10.04 4.85
CA ARG A 107 8.75 9.18 5.94
C ARG A 107 7.52 8.57 6.60
N ARG A 108 7.31 7.29 6.36
CA ARG A 108 6.16 6.58 6.93
C ARG A 108 6.27 6.49 8.45
N GLY A 109 5.15 6.48 9.16
CA GLY A 109 5.11 6.39 10.63
C GLY A 109 5.54 7.64 11.39
N LEU A 110 6.01 8.67 10.69
CA LEU A 110 6.39 9.97 11.25
C LEU A 110 5.47 11.07 10.71
N GLY A 111 5.27 12.10 11.52
CA GLY A 111 4.59 13.32 11.05
C GLY A 111 5.48 14.09 10.08
N ASP A 112 5.57 13.67 8.82
CA ASP A 112 6.44 14.25 7.81
C ASP A 112 5.92 15.61 7.32
N ARG A 113 6.26 16.67 8.06
CA ARG A 113 5.85 18.04 7.76
C ARG A 113 6.28 18.50 6.36
N ALA A 114 7.42 18.04 5.87
CA ALA A 114 7.94 18.43 4.55
C ALA A 114 7.08 17.82 3.43
N SER A 115 6.74 16.55 3.53
CA SER A 115 5.84 15.87 2.59
C SER A 115 4.43 16.48 2.60
N ILE A 116 3.88 16.75 3.79
CA ILE A 116 2.57 17.41 3.93
C ILE A 116 2.59 18.79 3.30
N ALA A 117 3.61 19.62 3.59
CA ALA A 117 3.76 20.95 3.02
C ALA A 117 3.87 20.91 1.49
N GLN A 118 4.61 19.94 0.94
CA GLN A 118 4.72 19.74 -0.51
C GLN A 118 3.36 19.38 -1.13
N THR A 119 2.60 18.46 -0.52
CA THR A 119 1.25 18.10 -0.99
C THR A 119 0.32 19.32 -1.00
N LEU A 120 0.30 20.08 0.11
CA LEU A 120 -0.50 21.30 0.21
C LEU A 120 -0.07 22.36 -0.82
N SER A 121 1.23 22.48 -1.11
CA SER A 121 1.77 23.39 -2.13
C SER A 121 1.31 22.99 -3.53
N LEU A 122 1.49 21.72 -3.91
CA LEU A 122 1.05 21.19 -5.21
C LEU A 122 -0.46 21.43 -5.41
N LEU A 123 -1.30 21.11 -4.44
CA LEU A 123 -2.74 21.25 -4.55
C LEU A 123 -3.23 22.71 -4.67
N LYS A 124 -2.36 23.70 -4.43
CA LYS A 124 -2.65 25.12 -4.74
C LYS A 124 -2.46 25.47 -6.21
N GLU A 125 -1.67 24.69 -6.94
CA GLU A 125 -1.47 24.88 -8.38
C GLU A 125 -2.74 24.49 -9.15
N SER A 126 -3.05 25.21 -10.24
CA SER A 126 -4.36 25.13 -10.92
C SER A 126 -4.70 23.77 -11.54
N GLN A 127 -3.71 22.97 -11.87
CA GLN A 127 -3.88 21.67 -12.56
C GLN A 127 -3.13 20.54 -11.85
N ALA A 128 -2.89 20.69 -10.56
CA ALA A 128 -2.17 19.67 -9.80
C ALA A 128 -2.95 18.36 -9.73
N GLN A 129 -2.27 17.27 -9.98
CA GLN A 129 -2.83 15.92 -9.92
C GLN A 129 -1.92 15.05 -9.06
N VAL A 130 -2.44 14.58 -7.93
CA VAL A 130 -1.66 13.88 -6.90
C VAL A 130 -2.28 12.52 -6.61
N VAL A 131 -1.48 11.46 -6.64
CA VAL A 131 -1.88 10.11 -6.24
C VAL A 131 -1.55 9.89 -4.78
N ILE A 132 -2.52 9.42 -4.01
CA ILE A 132 -2.38 9.07 -2.60
C ILE A 132 -2.87 7.63 -2.40
N PHE A 133 -2.05 6.80 -1.77
CA PHE A 133 -2.45 5.51 -1.23
C PHE A 133 -2.78 5.68 0.25
N PRO A 134 -4.05 5.85 0.62
CA PRO A 134 -4.44 6.25 1.98
C PRO A 134 -4.26 5.14 3.01
N GLU A 135 -4.04 3.89 2.59
CA GLU A 135 -3.70 2.76 3.46
C GLU A 135 -2.33 2.93 4.13
N GLY A 136 -1.47 3.78 3.54
CA GLY A 136 -0.16 4.11 4.08
C GLY A 136 0.90 3.02 3.89
N GLY A 137 0.61 1.97 3.14
CA GLY A 137 1.50 0.88 2.77
C GLY A 137 0.73 -0.23 2.06
N CYS A 138 1.44 -1.18 1.43
CA CYS A 138 0.81 -2.28 0.72
C CYS A 138 0.01 -3.18 1.66
N SER A 139 -1.20 -3.52 1.27
CA SER A 139 -2.04 -4.47 2.01
C SER A 139 -1.69 -5.93 1.70
N TYR A 140 -1.12 -6.18 0.55
CA TYR A 140 -0.95 -7.53 -0.03
C TYR A 140 -2.26 -8.32 -0.09
N GLN A 141 -3.38 -7.61 -0.17
CA GLN A 141 -4.71 -8.16 -0.40
C GLN A 141 -5.30 -7.52 -1.64
N ASN A 142 -5.78 -8.38 -2.53
CA ASN A 142 -6.22 -7.94 -3.85
C ASN A 142 -7.66 -7.42 -3.88
N ASP A 143 -8.49 -7.83 -2.94
CA ASP A 143 -9.93 -7.54 -2.94
C ASP A 143 -10.47 -6.99 -1.63
N THR A 144 -9.57 -6.63 -0.71
CA THR A 144 -9.91 -6.02 0.58
C THR A 144 -9.14 -4.72 0.76
N VAL A 145 -9.83 -3.70 1.20
CA VAL A 145 -9.28 -2.36 1.45
C VAL A 145 -9.00 -2.19 2.93
N MET A 146 -7.77 -1.82 3.27
CA MET A 146 -7.40 -1.46 4.64
C MET A 146 -8.03 -0.12 5.04
N PRO A 147 -8.11 0.20 6.34
CA PRO A 147 -8.58 1.50 6.78
C PRO A 147 -7.83 2.66 6.13
N PHE A 148 -8.56 3.65 5.63
CA PHE A 148 -7.97 4.83 5.01
C PHE A 148 -7.56 5.86 6.06
N ARG A 149 -6.39 6.45 5.88
CA ARG A 149 -5.92 7.58 6.67
C ARG A 149 -6.61 8.87 6.24
N SER A 150 -7.07 9.63 7.20
CA SER A 150 -7.82 10.87 6.99
C SER A 150 -7.04 11.96 6.22
N GLY A 151 -5.72 11.90 6.20
CA GLY A 151 -4.86 12.87 5.50
C GLY A 151 -5.17 13.02 4.01
N ALA A 152 -5.62 11.95 3.34
CA ALA A 152 -6.00 11.96 1.93
C ALA A 152 -7.20 12.89 1.65
N ILE A 153 -8.05 13.14 2.63
CA ILE A 153 -9.20 14.05 2.56
C ILE A 153 -8.92 15.37 3.27
N GLN A 154 -8.27 15.34 4.43
CA GLN A 154 -8.01 16.52 5.22
C GLN A 154 -7.17 17.57 4.48
N MET A 155 -6.10 17.14 3.80
CA MET A 155 -5.22 18.05 3.05
C MET A 155 -5.96 18.77 1.91
N PRO A 156 -6.64 18.08 0.98
CA PRO A 156 -7.36 18.76 -0.10
C PRO A 156 -8.54 19.62 0.41
N LEU A 157 -9.27 19.20 1.45
CA LEU A 157 -10.30 20.05 2.09
C LEU A 157 -9.72 21.34 2.66
N GLN A 158 -8.56 21.25 3.31
CA GLN A 158 -7.86 22.42 3.83
C GLN A 158 -7.46 23.40 2.71
N VAL A 159 -6.99 22.88 1.59
CA VAL A 159 -6.60 23.70 0.43
C VAL A 159 -7.81 24.36 -0.21
N VAL A 160 -8.86 23.59 -0.54
CA VAL A 160 -10.05 24.17 -1.18
C VAL A 160 -10.74 25.18 -0.27
N ALA A 161 -10.79 24.94 1.05
CA ALA A 161 -11.34 25.90 2.01
C ALA A 161 -10.53 27.22 2.12
N GLN A 162 -9.23 27.18 1.78
CA GLN A 162 -8.39 28.38 1.65
C GLN A 162 -8.62 29.10 0.32
N LEU A 163 -8.66 28.34 -0.78
CA LEU A 163 -8.80 28.88 -2.13
C LEU A 163 -10.17 29.53 -2.35
N THR A 164 -11.25 28.93 -1.87
CA THR A 164 -12.63 29.45 -1.97
C THR A 164 -12.85 30.78 -1.26
N LYS A 165 -11.92 31.22 -0.40
CA LYS A 165 -11.97 32.58 0.15
C LYS A 165 -11.61 33.66 -0.86
N LYS A 166 -10.83 33.32 -1.88
CA LYS A 166 -10.36 34.22 -2.94
C LYS A 166 -11.13 34.03 -4.23
N ASP A 167 -11.46 32.78 -4.55
CA ASP A 167 -12.17 32.36 -5.75
C ASP A 167 -13.22 31.32 -5.36
N PRO A 168 -14.52 31.73 -5.25
CA PRO A 168 -15.60 30.81 -4.88
C PRO A 168 -15.83 29.68 -5.89
N ASP A 169 -15.39 29.84 -7.14
CA ASP A 169 -15.61 28.87 -8.22
C ASP A 169 -14.49 27.86 -8.37
N VAL A 170 -13.49 27.91 -7.47
CA VAL A 170 -12.38 26.97 -7.51
C VAL A 170 -12.84 25.53 -7.27
N ASP A 171 -12.48 24.65 -8.18
CA ASP A 171 -12.74 23.21 -8.07
C ASP A 171 -11.51 22.45 -7.56
N LEU A 172 -11.73 21.48 -6.70
CA LEU A 172 -10.78 20.46 -6.30
C LEU A 172 -11.52 19.13 -6.11
N TYR A 173 -11.13 18.14 -6.88
CA TYR A 173 -11.76 16.82 -6.88
C TYR A 173 -10.95 15.81 -6.09
N VAL A 174 -11.64 14.87 -5.44
CA VAL A 174 -11.08 13.62 -4.97
C VAL A 174 -11.75 12.49 -5.74
N VAL A 175 -10.96 11.59 -6.29
CA VAL A 175 -11.42 10.50 -7.15
C VAL A 175 -11.04 9.17 -6.53
N PRO A 176 -12.01 8.33 -6.13
CA PRO A 176 -11.72 6.97 -5.70
C PRO A 176 -11.39 6.10 -6.90
N ILE A 177 -10.21 5.48 -6.87
CA ILE A 177 -9.75 4.51 -7.86
C ILE A 177 -9.59 3.17 -7.17
N SER A 178 -10.13 2.11 -7.76
CA SER A 178 -9.98 0.75 -7.30
C SER A 178 -9.07 0.00 -8.24
N LEU A 179 -8.09 -0.69 -7.68
CA LEU A 179 -7.12 -1.50 -8.38
C LEU A 179 -7.23 -2.95 -7.91
N LYS A 180 -7.56 -3.86 -8.84
CA LYS A 180 -7.67 -5.29 -8.61
C LYS A 180 -6.81 -6.05 -9.61
N TYR A 181 -6.07 -7.04 -9.14
CA TYR A 181 -5.32 -7.93 -10.03
C TYR A 181 -6.06 -9.22 -10.29
N ARG A 182 -5.94 -9.74 -11.51
CA ARG A 182 -6.44 -11.05 -11.91
C ARG A 182 -5.39 -11.79 -12.72
N TYR A 183 -5.14 -13.04 -12.39
CA TYR A 183 -4.28 -13.88 -13.22
C TYR A 183 -4.94 -14.20 -14.55
N THR A 184 -4.14 -14.28 -15.61
CA THR A 184 -4.63 -14.47 -16.98
C THR A 184 -4.63 -15.94 -17.43
N GLN A 185 -4.25 -16.84 -16.54
CA GLN A 185 -4.16 -18.29 -16.78
C GLN A 185 -4.61 -19.08 -15.54
N PRO A 186 -4.95 -20.37 -15.70
CA PRO A 186 -5.21 -21.23 -14.54
C PRO A 186 -3.99 -21.31 -13.62
N MET A 187 -4.21 -21.18 -12.32
CA MET A 187 -3.14 -21.10 -11.33
C MET A 187 -2.96 -22.38 -10.50
N THR A 188 -3.77 -23.41 -10.73
CA THR A 188 -3.78 -24.66 -9.95
C THR A 188 -2.38 -25.28 -9.80
N VAL A 189 -1.65 -25.43 -10.92
CA VAL A 189 -0.29 -26.00 -10.92
C VAL A 189 0.68 -25.13 -10.10
N ILE A 190 0.59 -23.81 -10.25
CA ILE A 190 1.48 -22.87 -9.55
C ILE A 190 1.16 -22.84 -8.04
N ILE A 191 -0.11 -22.93 -7.67
CA ILE A 191 -0.54 -23.06 -6.26
C ILE A 191 0.05 -24.36 -5.68
N GLU A 192 -0.12 -25.47 -6.38
CA GLU A 192 0.41 -26.75 -5.96
C GLU A 192 1.94 -26.75 -5.80
N GLU A 193 2.68 -26.24 -6.78
CA GLU A 193 4.14 -26.11 -6.71
C GLU A 193 4.58 -25.23 -5.52
N THR A 194 3.82 -24.16 -5.24
CA THR A 194 4.12 -23.26 -4.12
C THR A 194 3.88 -23.94 -2.77
N LEU A 195 2.76 -24.68 -2.63
CA LEU A 195 2.47 -25.49 -1.45
C LEU A 195 3.57 -26.54 -1.23
N GLN A 196 3.91 -27.33 -2.25
CA GLN A 196 4.98 -28.34 -2.19
C GLN A 196 6.35 -27.74 -1.82
N GLY A 197 6.65 -26.54 -2.30
CA GLY A 197 7.88 -25.82 -1.95
C GLY A 197 7.93 -25.49 -0.45
N LEU A 198 6.86 -24.93 0.10
CA LEU A 198 6.72 -24.62 1.52
C LEU A 198 6.73 -25.87 2.39
N GLU A 199 5.98 -26.91 2.01
CA GLU A 199 5.91 -28.19 2.73
C GLU A 199 7.29 -28.84 2.83
N ARG A 200 8.04 -28.90 1.73
CA ARG A 200 9.43 -29.43 1.73
C ARG A 200 10.34 -28.64 2.67
N THR A 201 10.26 -27.32 2.64
CA THR A 201 11.09 -26.45 3.49
C THR A 201 10.74 -26.59 4.97
N LEU A 202 9.48 -26.83 5.26
CA LEU A 202 8.97 -26.94 6.63
C LEU A 202 9.00 -28.37 7.17
N GLY A 203 9.22 -29.39 6.30
CA GLY A 203 9.20 -30.82 6.66
C GLY A 203 7.78 -31.35 6.88
N ILE A 204 6.77 -30.78 6.18
CA ILE A 204 5.37 -31.20 6.28
C ILE A 204 5.10 -32.29 5.23
N ILE A 205 4.45 -33.36 5.64
CA ILE A 205 3.87 -34.38 4.76
C ILE A 205 2.36 -34.19 4.79
N PRO A 206 1.74 -33.77 3.67
CA PRO A 206 0.29 -33.52 3.67
C PRO A 206 -0.50 -34.85 3.87
N THR A 207 -1.47 -34.82 4.71
CA THR A 207 -2.38 -35.96 4.95
C THR A 207 -3.45 -36.08 3.86
N GLU A 208 -3.86 -34.93 3.32
CA GLU A 208 -4.83 -34.81 2.24
C GLU A 208 -4.21 -34.00 1.08
N PRO A 209 -3.40 -34.66 0.21
CA PRO A 209 -2.65 -33.96 -0.85
C PRO A 209 -3.52 -33.19 -1.85
N GLU A 210 -4.74 -33.61 -2.05
CA GLU A 210 -5.71 -33.02 -3.00
C GLU A 210 -6.40 -31.78 -2.43
N ASP A 211 -6.45 -31.60 -1.08
CA ASP A 211 -7.06 -30.45 -0.44
C ASP A 211 -6.03 -29.32 -0.21
N PHE A 212 -5.97 -28.41 -1.16
CA PHE A 212 -5.07 -27.25 -1.10
C PHE A 212 -5.33 -26.35 0.10
N TYR A 213 -6.60 -26.26 0.57
CA TYR A 213 -6.91 -25.41 1.71
C TYR A 213 -6.42 -26.03 3.02
N GLN A 214 -6.58 -27.33 3.22
CA GLN A 214 -6.03 -28.03 4.39
C GLN A 214 -4.49 -27.97 4.41
N ARG A 215 -3.84 -28.09 3.25
CA ARG A 215 -2.39 -27.92 3.11
C ARG A 215 -1.95 -26.51 3.50
N LEU A 216 -2.67 -25.47 3.02
CA LEU A 216 -2.44 -24.08 3.41
C LEU A 216 -2.57 -23.89 4.92
N LEU A 217 -3.61 -24.43 5.55
CA LEU A 217 -3.81 -24.35 7.00
C LEU A 217 -2.70 -25.05 7.79
N ALA A 218 -2.25 -26.23 7.35
CA ALA A 218 -1.15 -26.94 7.99
C ALA A 218 0.16 -26.12 7.95
N ILE A 219 0.48 -25.50 6.81
CA ILE A 219 1.63 -24.62 6.65
C ILE A 219 1.49 -23.39 7.56
N ALA A 220 0.34 -22.71 7.53
CA ALA A 220 0.09 -21.53 8.35
C ALA A 220 0.18 -21.84 9.84
N SER A 221 -0.38 -22.98 10.28
CA SER A 221 -0.31 -23.46 11.65
C SER A 221 1.13 -23.60 12.15
N LEU A 222 1.96 -24.29 11.36
CA LEU A 222 3.36 -24.51 11.74
C LEU A 222 4.15 -23.19 11.76
N VAL A 223 3.91 -22.31 10.79
CA VAL A 223 4.57 -20.97 10.74
C VAL A 223 4.21 -20.15 11.97
N ILE A 224 2.92 -20.07 12.32
CA ILE A 224 2.47 -19.32 13.51
C ILE A 224 3.07 -19.91 14.78
N THR A 225 3.03 -21.23 14.95
CA THR A 225 3.59 -21.90 16.15
C THR A 225 5.10 -21.69 16.28
N ARG A 226 5.85 -21.66 15.16
CA ARG A 226 7.28 -21.33 15.19
C ARG A 226 7.51 -19.89 15.68
N ILE A 227 6.73 -18.94 15.19
CA ILE A 227 6.84 -17.52 15.60
C ILE A 227 6.46 -17.35 17.08
N GLU A 228 5.40 -18.03 17.53
CA GLU A 228 5.04 -18.04 18.96
C GLU A 228 6.19 -18.53 19.82
N THR A 229 6.85 -19.63 19.41
CA THR A 229 8.02 -20.18 20.10
C THR A 229 9.20 -19.20 20.11
N GLU A 230 9.48 -18.55 18.98
CA GLU A 230 10.53 -17.52 18.86
C GLU A 230 10.27 -16.34 19.81
N PHE A 231 9.00 -15.94 19.97
CA PHE A 231 8.61 -14.85 20.88
C PHE A 231 8.44 -15.30 22.34
N GLY A 232 8.62 -16.58 22.66
CA GLY A 232 8.39 -17.13 23.98
C GLY A 232 6.92 -17.16 24.41
N ILE A 233 6.01 -17.17 23.44
CA ILE A 233 4.57 -17.28 23.66
C ILE A 233 4.19 -18.75 23.71
N THR A 234 3.49 -19.16 24.76
CA THR A 234 2.92 -20.52 24.81
C THR A 234 1.70 -20.58 23.89
N ALA A 235 1.76 -21.47 22.89
CA ALA A 235 0.65 -21.67 21.95
C ALA A 235 -0.59 -22.14 22.72
N ASP A 236 -1.69 -21.43 22.57
CA ASP A 236 -3.00 -21.80 23.11
C ASP A 236 -3.87 -22.31 21.95
N THR A 237 -4.07 -23.62 21.89
CA THR A 237 -4.86 -24.28 20.84
C THR A 237 -6.37 -24.04 20.93
N GLU A 238 -6.86 -23.53 22.07
CA GLU A 238 -8.26 -23.14 22.24
C GLU A 238 -8.57 -21.77 21.62
N GLN A 239 -7.54 -20.96 21.37
CA GLN A 239 -7.70 -19.66 20.71
C GLN A 239 -7.92 -19.81 19.20
N SER A 240 -8.77 -18.94 18.65
CA SER A 240 -8.91 -18.83 17.19
C SER A 240 -7.62 -18.31 16.53
N TRP A 241 -7.42 -18.61 15.26
CA TRP A 241 -6.29 -18.09 14.47
C TRP A 241 -6.16 -16.59 14.55
N ASN A 242 -7.27 -15.86 14.49
CA ASN A 242 -7.26 -14.40 14.57
C ASN A 242 -6.75 -13.89 15.93
N GLN A 243 -7.13 -14.56 17.02
CA GLN A 243 -6.62 -14.21 18.36
C GLN A 243 -5.13 -14.50 18.51
N ARG A 244 -4.64 -15.64 18.00
CA ARG A 244 -3.21 -15.98 18.00
C ARG A 244 -2.40 -14.98 17.17
N ILE A 245 -2.86 -14.63 15.97
CA ILE A 245 -2.20 -13.63 15.10
C ILE A 245 -2.17 -12.26 15.78
N ASP A 246 -3.26 -11.82 16.40
CA ASP A 246 -3.32 -10.56 17.14
C ASP A 246 -2.37 -10.56 18.34
N GLN A 247 -2.30 -11.67 19.08
CA GLN A 247 -1.36 -11.81 20.20
C GLN A 247 0.10 -11.72 19.73
N LEU A 248 0.45 -12.41 18.63
CA LEU A 248 1.77 -12.31 18.00
C LEU A 248 2.12 -10.87 17.62
N ARG A 249 1.19 -10.18 16.99
CA ARG A 249 1.39 -8.80 16.53
C ARG A 249 1.58 -7.84 17.73
N HIS A 250 0.76 -7.95 18.75
CA HIS A 250 0.88 -7.12 19.95
C HIS A 250 2.17 -7.42 20.73
N HIS A 251 2.56 -8.68 20.83
CA HIS A 251 3.80 -9.07 21.50
C HIS A 251 5.02 -8.57 20.73
N GLY A 252 5.09 -8.83 19.43
CA GLY A 252 6.21 -8.41 18.59
C GLY A 252 6.41 -6.88 18.57
N ILE A 253 5.32 -6.09 18.46
CA ILE A 253 5.46 -4.63 18.50
C ILE A 253 5.91 -4.14 19.88
N ALA A 254 5.43 -4.76 20.97
CA ALA A 254 5.86 -4.40 22.31
C ALA A 254 7.34 -4.71 22.55
N GLN A 255 7.85 -5.85 22.07
CA GLN A 255 9.29 -6.17 22.11
C GLN A 255 10.12 -5.14 21.34
N CYS A 256 9.71 -4.78 20.12
CA CYS A 256 10.41 -3.76 19.33
C CYS A 256 10.47 -2.41 20.05
N GLU A 257 9.35 -1.97 20.62
CA GLU A 257 9.28 -0.71 21.38
C GLU A 257 10.13 -0.74 22.64
N GLN A 258 10.13 -1.85 23.35
CA GLN A 258 10.97 -2.03 24.54
C GLN A 258 12.46 -1.93 24.21
N GLN A 259 12.91 -2.61 23.15
CA GLN A 259 14.32 -2.59 22.73
C GLN A 259 14.79 -1.18 22.30
N LEU A 260 13.89 -0.38 21.74
CA LEU A 260 14.15 1.00 21.32
C LEU A 260 13.78 2.05 22.39
N ASN A 261 13.38 1.63 23.59
CA ASN A 261 12.91 2.52 24.67
C ASN A 261 11.78 3.47 24.21
N LEU A 262 10.88 3.00 23.36
CA LEU A 262 9.74 3.75 22.88
C LEU A 262 8.52 3.54 23.77
N GLN A 263 7.77 4.62 24.02
CA GLN A 263 6.50 4.52 24.74
C GLN A 263 5.37 4.22 23.74
N PRO A 264 4.50 3.22 24.04
CA PRO A 264 3.29 2.98 23.25
C PRO A 264 2.41 4.23 23.23
N ASN A 265 1.89 4.61 22.06
CA ASN A 265 1.11 5.83 21.88
C ASN A 265 -0.36 5.56 21.48
N GLY A 266 -0.82 4.31 21.56
CA GLY A 266 -2.19 3.92 21.16
C GLY A 266 -2.47 3.96 19.66
N ALA A 267 -1.46 4.28 18.81
CA ALA A 267 -1.61 4.23 17.37
C ALA A 267 -1.75 2.78 16.86
N PRO A 268 -2.37 2.57 15.69
CA PRO A 268 -2.43 1.25 15.05
C PRO A 268 -1.03 0.62 14.91
N ILE A 269 -0.95 -0.71 15.01
CA ILE A 269 0.33 -1.44 14.95
C ILE A 269 1.13 -1.06 13.69
N ARG A 270 0.49 -0.97 12.53
CA ARG A 270 1.12 -0.57 11.26
C ARG A 270 1.85 0.79 11.36
N GLU A 271 1.26 1.77 12.02
CA GLU A 271 1.90 3.09 12.20
C GLU A 271 3.08 3.03 13.15
N ARG A 272 2.95 2.25 14.22
CA ARG A 272 4.03 2.03 15.18
C ARG A 272 5.20 1.30 14.53
N VAL A 273 4.94 0.28 13.70
CA VAL A 273 5.95 -0.43 12.90
C VAL A 273 6.70 0.51 11.96
N TYR A 274 5.98 1.34 11.19
CA TYR A 274 6.65 2.30 10.31
C TYR A 274 7.47 3.34 11.06
N LYS A 275 7.04 3.73 12.27
CA LYS A 275 7.84 4.60 13.14
C LYS A 275 9.15 3.93 13.56
N ILE A 276 9.10 2.65 13.92
CA ILE A 276 10.28 1.86 14.26
C ILE A 276 11.22 1.76 13.07
N GLN A 277 10.73 1.38 11.89
CA GLN A 277 11.53 1.32 10.67
C GLN A 277 12.23 2.65 10.37
N ALA A 278 11.51 3.78 10.48
CA ALA A 278 12.07 5.10 10.26
C ALA A 278 13.16 5.48 11.29
N LEU A 279 13.09 4.97 12.51
CA LEU A 279 14.11 5.17 13.53
C LEU A 279 15.35 4.32 13.25
N LEU A 280 15.18 3.05 12.88
CA LEU A 280 16.28 2.15 12.49
C LEU A 280 17.08 2.70 11.30
N GLU A 281 16.41 3.37 10.37
CA GLU A 281 17.08 4.03 9.23
C GLU A 281 17.81 5.32 9.60
N SER A 282 17.46 5.97 10.70
CA SER A 282 17.99 7.28 11.09
C SER A 282 19.17 7.20 12.08
N GLU A 283 19.30 6.10 12.80
CA GLU A 283 20.39 5.87 13.75
C GLU A 283 21.64 5.31 13.05
N GLU A 284 22.83 5.66 13.52
CA GLU A 284 24.03 4.93 13.14
C GLU A 284 23.92 3.48 13.66
N PRO A 285 24.29 2.49 12.83
CA PRO A 285 24.07 1.08 13.17
C PRO A 285 24.73 0.73 14.50
N LYS A 286 23.94 0.30 15.49
CA LYS A 286 24.41 -0.07 16.82
C LYS A 286 25.19 -1.38 16.80
N THR A 287 24.65 -2.42 16.24
CA THR A 287 25.32 -3.63 15.76
C THR A 287 24.48 -4.17 14.60
N VAL A 288 25.11 -4.53 13.50
CA VAL A 288 24.38 -4.93 12.27
C VAL A 288 23.40 -6.08 12.51
N ALA A 289 23.72 -7.01 13.42
CA ALA A 289 22.90 -8.20 13.68
C ALA A 289 21.62 -7.91 14.50
N GLU A 290 21.67 -6.97 15.47
CA GLU A 290 20.51 -6.63 16.29
C GLU A 290 19.51 -5.77 15.53
N ASP A 291 20.00 -4.83 14.73
CA ASP A 291 19.18 -3.98 13.86
C ASP A 291 18.49 -4.82 12.77
N ASP A 292 19.18 -5.83 12.21
CA ASP A 292 18.60 -6.75 11.25
C ASP A 292 17.46 -7.60 11.87
N ALA A 293 17.64 -8.15 13.07
CA ALA A 293 16.59 -8.94 13.74
C ALA A 293 15.36 -8.09 14.07
N LEU A 294 15.57 -6.87 14.54
CA LEU A 294 14.51 -5.92 14.85
C LEU A 294 13.76 -5.50 13.57
N TYR A 295 14.50 -5.20 12.49
CA TYR A 295 13.93 -4.90 11.19
C TYR A 295 13.05 -6.05 10.67
N TRP A 296 13.54 -7.29 10.71
CA TRP A 296 12.77 -8.47 10.29
C TRP A 296 11.53 -8.70 11.13
N THR A 297 11.57 -8.42 12.44
CA THR A 297 10.37 -8.42 13.28
C THR A 297 9.34 -7.41 12.76
N THR A 298 9.76 -6.21 12.36
CA THR A 298 8.85 -5.22 11.79
C THR A 298 8.26 -5.65 10.44
N VAL A 299 9.05 -6.28 9.58
CA VAL A 299 8.58 -6.86 8.30
C VAL A 299 7.54 -7.96 8.55
N ARG A 300 7.78 -8.85 9.52
CA ARG A 300 6.85 -9.89 9.96
C ARG A 300 5.52 -9.29 10.43
N LEU A 301 5.55 -8.27 11.27
CA LEU A 301 4.34 -7.59 11.76
C LEU A 301 3.49 -7.00 10.64
N LEU A 302 4.12 -6.39 9.62
CA LEU A 302 3.41 -5.91 8.43
C LEU A 302 2.87 -7.06 7.57
N ASN A 303 3.60 -8.19 7.52
CA ASN A 303 3.18 -9.36 6.78
C ASN A 303 1.90 -9.97 7.34
N PHE A 304 1.72 -9.94 8.67
CA PHE A 304 0.53 -10.44 9.35
C PHE A 304 -0.59 -9.42 9.56
N ASP A 305 -0.39 -8.15 9.18
CA ASP A 305 -1.33 -7.06 9.44
C ASP A 305 -2.71 -7.23 8.75
N ALA A 306 -2.78 -7.97 7.65
CA ALA A 306 -4.01 -8.18 6.90
C ALA A 306 -4.34 -9.68 6.71
N ILE A 307 -3.73 -10.57 7.50
CA ILE A 307 -4.08 -11.99 7.51
C ILE A 307 -5.19 -12.21 8.53
N TYR A 308 -6.26 -12.88 8.10
CA TYR A 308 -7.32 -13.34 8.99
C TYR A 308 -7.86 -14.69 8.52
N ASP A 309 -8.34 -15.47 9.49
CA ASP A 309 -8.95 -16.75 9.22
C ASP A 309 -10.21 -16.60 8.36
N GLY A 310 -10.43 -17.55 7.46
CA GLY A 310 -11.56 -17.55 6.55
C GLY A 310 -11.39 -16.72 5.27
N TYR A 311 -10.31 -15.94 5.11
CA TYR A 311 -10.09 -15.12 3.90
C TYR A 311 -10.14 -15.93 2.61
N VAL A 312 -9.41 -17.05 2.58
CA VAL A 312 -9.40 -17.95 1.42
C VAL A 312 -10.69 -18.77 1.36
N ALA A 313 -11.18 -19.27 2.49
CA ALA A 313 -12.38 -20.09 2.54
C ALA A 313 -13.67 -19.35 2.10
N ALA A 314 -13.75 -18.05 2.38
CA ALA A 314 -14.91 -17.24 2.01
C ALA A 314 -15.08 -17.09 0.48
N ASP A 315 -13.95 -17.08 -0.27
CA ASP A 315 -13.95 -17.01 -1.73
C ASP A 315 -12.61 -17.56 -2.23
N PRO A 316 -12.48 -18.86 -2.53
CA PRO A 316 -11.23 -19.55 -2.84
C PRO A 316 -10.71 -19.23 -4.25
N THR A 317 -10.56 -17.95 -4.57
CA THR A 317 -9.96 -17.51 -5.84
C THR A 317 -8.45 -17.77 -5.86
N PRO A 318 -7.86 -17.98 -7.04
CA PRO A 318 -6.41 -18.13 -7.17
C PRO A 318 -5.63 -16.94 -6.56
N GLU A 319 -6.18 -15.74 -6.66
CA GLU A 319 -5.58 -14.52 -6.10
C GLU A 319 -5.51 -14.61 -4.58
N ARG A 320 -6.59 -14.97 -3.89
CA ARG A 320 -6.60 -15.10 -2.41
C ARG A 320 -5.66 -16.18 -1.92
N PHE A 321 -5.64 -17.32 -2.62
CA PHE A 321 -4.68 -18.39 -2.34
C PHE A 321 -3.24 -17.90 -2.45
N LEU A 322 -2.89 -17.29 -3.58
CA LEU A 322 -1.52 -16.85 -3.83
C LEU A 322 -1.12 -15.64 -2.98
N ASP A 323 -2.03 -14.72 -2.68
CA ASP A 323 -1.79 -13.64 -1.73
C ASP A 323 -1.41 -14.19 -0.35
N THR A 324 -2.11 -15.23 0.13
CA THR A 324 -1.81 -15.87 1.41
C THR A 324 -0.51 -16.68 1.35
N LEU A 325 -0.32 -17.48 0.30
CA LEU A 325 0.91 -18.27 0.11
C LEU A 325 2.16 -17.38 0.00
N MET A 326 2.09 -16.27 -0.75
CA MET A 326 3.21 -15.34 -0.86
C MET A 326 3.59 -14.70 0.48
N ARG A 327 2.64 -14.51 1.39
CA ARG A 327 2.94 -14.06 2.76
C ARG A 327 3.66 -15.12 3.56
N LEU A 328 3.23 -16.38 3.45
CA LEU A 328 3.92 -17.51 4.09
C LEU A 328 5.31 -17.72 3.49
N GLU A 329 5.47 -17.59 2.17
CA GLU A 329 6.81 -17.63 1.53
C GLU A 329 7.72 -16.51 2.05
N ARG A 330 7.23 -15.29 2.22
CA ARG A 330 8.02 -14.17 2.77
C ARG A 330 8.53 -14.50 4.16
N GLU A 331 7.71 -15.12 4.99
CA GLU A 331 8.09 -15.53 6.34
C GLU A 331 9.05 -16.71 6.33
N VAL A 332 8.76 -17.76 5.57
CA VAL A 332 9.55 -19.01 5.55
C VAL A 332 10.91 -18.81 4.90
N TYR A 333 10.98 -18.03 3.81
CA TYR A 333 12.22 -17.79 3.06
C TYR A 333 12.95 -16.52 3.49
N GLN A 334 12.43 -15.77 4.44
CA GLN A 334 12.99 -14.50 4.92
C GLN A 334 13.28 -13.52 3.77
N VAL A 335 12.29 -13.27 2.92
CA VAL A 335 12.38 -12.36 1.79
C VAL A 335 11.29 -11.28 1.88
N GLU A 336 11.67 -10.02 1.62
CA GLU A 336 10.72 -8.91 1.69
C GLU A 336 9.73 -8.87 0.53
N HIS A 337 10.15 -9.36 -0.64
CA HIS A 337 9.36 -9.23 -1.86
C HIS A 337 9.34 -10.52 -2.67
N ILE A 338 8.13 -10.99 -2.93
CA ILE A 338 7.87 -12.12 -3.84
C ILE A 338 7.33 -11.56 -5.15
N LYS A 339 7.95 -11.93 -6.27
CA LYS A 339 7.47 -11.53 -7.59
C LYS A 339 6.14 -12.21 -7.91
N PRO A 340 5.27 -11.56 -8.71
CA PRO A 340 4.04 -12.18 -9.20
C PRO A 340 4.32 -13.54 -9.83
N LYS A 341 3.54 -14.55 -9.43
CA LYS A 341 3.74 -15.95 -9.85
C LYS A 341 3.49 -16.17 -11.34
N ALA A 342 2.60 -15.36 -11.95
CA ALA A 342 2.30 -15.42 -13.38
C ALA A 342 1.91 -14.04 -13.92
N HIS A 343 1.59 -13.99 -15.21
CA HIS A 343 1.04 -12.79 -15.83
C HIS A 343 -0.35 -12.50 -15.27
N ARG A 344 -0.63 -11.21 -14.97
CA ARG A 344 -1.90 -10.74 -14.41
C ARG A 344 -2.38 -9.49 -15.12
N GLN A 345 -3.63 -9.17 -14.96
CA GLN A 345 -4.23 -7.91 -15.39
C GLN A 345 -4.48 -7.03 -14.16
N ALA A 346 -4.06 -5.79 -14.25
CA ALA A 346 -4.43 -4.72 -13.34
C ALA A 346 -5.73 -4.08 -13.84
N ILE A 347 -6.81 -4.35 -13.16
CA ILE A 347 -8.15 -3.87 -13.51
C ILE A 347 -8.45 -2.64 -12.68
N PHE A 348 -8.67 -1.52 -13.37
CA PHE A 348 -9.06 -0.27 -12.73
C PHE A 348 -10.56 -0.04 -12.83
N ARG A 349 -11.13 0.51 -11.76
CA ARG A 349 -12.47 1.10 -11.76
C ARG A 349 -12.40 2.46 -11.09
N VAL A 350 -13.02 3.43 -11.73
CA VAL A 350 -13.03 4.83 -11.29
C VAL A 350 -14.41 5.17 -10.75
N GLY A 351 -14.47 5.48 -9.47
CA GLY A 351 -15.70 5.99 -8.86
C GLY A 351 -15.98 7.44 -9.28
N GLU A 352 -17.14 7.95 -8.91
CA GLU A 352 -17.54 9.31 -9.25
C GLU A 352 -16.63 10.34 -8.57
N PRO A 353 -16.12 11.34 -9.33
CA PRO A 353 -15.32 12.41 -8.77
C PRO A 353 -16.11 13.24 -7.75
N ILE A 354 -15.56 13.40 -6.55
CA ILE A 354 -16.17 14.19 -5.49
C ILE A 354 -15.58 15.58 -5.50
N ASN A 355 -16.39 16.62 -5.83
CA ASN A 355 -15.93 18.00 -5.76
C ASN A 355 -15.98 18.51 -4.32
N LEU A 356 -14.83 18.71 -3.72
CA LEU A 356 -14.70 19.13 -2.32
C LEU A 356 -15.19 20.57 -2.05
N LYS A 357 -15.36 21.39 -3.07
CA LYS A 357 -15.96 22.72 -2.94
C LYS A 357 -17.30 22.66 -2.22
N HIS A 358 -18.11 21.64 -2.52
CA HIS A 358 -19.43 21.48 -1.93
C HIS A 358 -19.41 21.16 -0.42
N TYR A 359 -18.28 20.70 0.11
CA TYR A 359 -18.11 20.32 1.51
C TYR A 359 -17.38 21.38 2.35
N VAL A 360 -17.00 22.52 1.76
CA VAL A 360 -16.25 23.57 2.47
C VAL A 360 -17.05 24.15 3.64
N LYS A 361 -18.36 24.29 3.50
CA LYS A 361 -19.23 24.79 4.57
C LYS A 361 -19.24 23.83 5.75
N ASP A 362 -19.49 22.55 5.49
CA ASP A 362 -19.50 21.49 6.51
C ASP A 362 -18.14 21.40 7.20
N PHE A 363 -17.05 21.43 6.42
CA PHE A 363 -15.67 21.37 6.93
C PHE A 363 -15.32 22.56 7.83
N ARG A 364 -15.87 23.76 7.57
CA ARG A 364 -15.69 24.92 8.45
C ARG A 364 -16.49 24.79 9.74
N GLN A 365 -17.64 24.14 9.69
CA GLN A 365 -18.53 23.93 10.82
C GLN A 365 -18.02 22.80 11.72
N ASP A 366 -17.71 21.63 11.15
CA ASP A 366 -17.17 20.46 11.86
C ASP A 366 -16.14 19.75 10.96
N LYS A 367 -14.86 20.03 11.24
CA LYS A 367 -13.74 19.47 10.47
C LYS A 367 -13.63 17.97 10.65
N ALA A 368 -13.74 17.48 11.89
CA ALA A 368 -13.49 16.09 12.21
C ALA A 368 -14.54 15.18 11.55
N SER A 369 -15.82 15.46 11.79
CA SER A 369 -16.92 14.70 11.25
C SER A 369 -16.97 14.73 9.71
N THR A 370 -16.68 15.88 9.07
CA THR A 370 -16.65 15.99 7.60
C THR A 370 -15.53 15.14 7.01
N VAL A 371 -14.33 15.18 7.59
CA VAL A 371 -13.18 14.39 7.13
C VAL A 371 -13.44 12.91 7.32
N GLU A 372 -13.94 12.48 8.47
CA GLU A 372 -14.26 11.08 8.76
C GLU A 372 -15.29 10.51 7.79
N ARG A 373 -16.41 11.21 7.60
CA ARG A 373 -17.50 10.82 6.69
C ARG A 373 -17.01 10.65 5.25
N LEU A 374 -16.24 11.61 4.74
CA LEU A 374 -15.70 11.54 3.38
C LEU A 374 -14.62 10.47 3.23
N THR A 375 -13.80 10.26 4.25
CA THR A 375 -12.80 9.18 4.24
C THR A 375 -13.46 7.82 4.16
N GLU A 376 -14.51 7.58 4.95
CA GLU A 376 -15.25 6.32 4.93
C GLU A 376 -16.05 6.14 3.64
N GLN A 377 -16.66 7.21 3.10
CA GLN A 377 -17.31 7.17 1.80
C GLN A 377 -16.35 6.74 0.68
N LEU A 378 -15.12 7.28 0.65
CA LEU A 378 -14.12 6.89 -0.33
C LEU A 378 -13.70 5.43 -0.16
N ARG A 379 -13.43 5.02 1.09
CA ARG A 379 -13.06 3.63 1.39
C ARG A 379 -14.14 2.65 0.94
N ALA A 380 -15.41 2.94 1.28
CA ALA A 380 -16.55 2.13 0.89
C ALA A 380 -16.71 2.05 -0.63
N THR A 381 -16.55 3.17 -1.34
CA THR A 381 -16.60 3.20 -2.81
C THR A 381 -15.50 2.35 -3.43
N VAL A 382 -14.26 2.45 -2.92
CA VAL A 382 -13.14 1.63 -3.41
C VAL A 382 -13.42 0.16 -3.15
N GLN A 383 -13.89 -0.20 -1.95
CA GLN A 383 -14.22 -1.59 -1.60
C GLN A 383 -15.36 -2.15 -2.47
N GLU A 384 -16.43 -1.39 -2.68
CA GLU A 384 -17.54 -1.79 -3.54
C GLU A 384 -17.08 -2.07 -4.97
N ASN A 385 -16.25 -1.20 -5.52
CA ASN A 385 -15.70 -1.38 -6.86
C ASN A 385 -14.80 -2.61 -7.00
N LEU A 386 -14.11 -3.06 -5.93
CA LEU A 386 -13.33 -4.30 -5.92
C LEU A 386 -14.23 -5.55 -5.95
N SER A 387 -15.46 -5.45 -5.47
CA SER A 387 -16.41 -6.57 -5.43
C SER A 387 -17.11 -6.82 -6.78
N ARG A 388 -17.09 -5.83 -7.65
CA ARG A 388 -17.61 -5.90 -9.03
C ARG A 388 -16.56 -6.49 -9.97
#